data_677c032e1d335851bebd9dc5b91586ee
#
_entry.id   677c032e1d335851bebd9dc5b91586ee
#
_cell.length_a   1.000
_cell.length_b   1.000
_cell.length_c   1.000
_cell.angle_alpha   90.00
_cell.angle_beta   90.00
_cell.angle_gamma   90.00
#
_symmetry.space_group_name_H-M   'P 1'
#
loop_
_entity.id
_entity.type
_entity.pdbx_description
1 polymer ?
#
loop_
_entity_poly.entity_id
_entity_poly.type
_entity_poly.pdbx_seq_one_letter_code
_entity_poly.pdbx_strand_id
1 'polypeptide(L)'
;MRKYAFYSNIVNSLNFSDFTRRELDLFMAICSLQNGQASQLCLYSFDALKNYLEWDPKQPKERFPNMLADVATKLVTLNGAFKIGHEFFAFSLFSTFKIVENEESLLVRTNPDFVDLLNFFVNNFTTIELREYISLKNKYAKLLYQNLRQYKNTGVWYPTVNDLKKHLSSPPSYITKYLISKVLEPAVKELSKLPDFQDIQWKPITRKNSSRITAFEISWKPAPPMKYIKTYNKPDFKQNEYDFDELEKSLTVN
;
A
#
# COMPACT_ATOMS: atom_id res chain seq x y z
N MET A 1 12.23 -16.71 6.89
CA MET A 1 11.76 -15.66 7.80
C MET A 1 10.67 -14.85 7.11
N ARG A 2 9.50 -14.59 7.75
CA ARG A 2 8.45 -13.75 7.17
C ARG A 2 8.92 -12.29 7.15
N LYS A 3 8.71 -11.61 6.03
CA LYS A 3 9.05 -10.19 5.86
C LYS A 3 7.77 -9.38 5.85
N TYR A 4 7.77 -8.24 6.52
CA TYR A 4 6.60 -7.37 6.63
C TYR A 4 6.96 -5.95 6.21
N ALA A 5 6.02 -5.27 5.56
CA ALA A 5 6.03 -3.83 5.41
C ALA A 5 5.04 -3.22 6.40
N PHE A 6 5.44 -2.14 7.05
CA PHE A 6 4.62 -1.36 7.97
C PHE A 6 4.57 0.07 7.45
N TYR A 7 3.40 0.65 7.41
CA TYR A 7 3.23 2.05 7.01
C TYR A 7 1.90 2.61 7.52
N SER A 8 1.82 3.95 7.60
CA SER A 8 0.58 4.65 7.96
C SER A 8 -0.54 4.35 6.97
N ASN A 9 -1.78 4.24 7.46
CA ASN A 9 -2.96 4.03 6.62
C ASN A 9 -3.11 5.07 5.51
N ILE A 10 -2.56 6.28 5.68
CA ILE A 10 -2.52 7.34 4.66
C ILE A 10 -1.92 6.84 3.33
N VAL A 11 -0.92 5.95 3.38
CA VAL A 11 -0.27 5.38 2.20
C VAL A 11 -1.27 4.60 1.33
N ASN A 12 -2.33 4.02 1.92
CA ASN A 12 -3.39 3.33 1.16
C ASN A 12 -4.25 4.29 0.31
N SER A 13 -4.19 5.60 0.57
CA SER A 13 -4.91 6.61 -0.22
C SER A 13 -4.11 7.17 -1.39
N LEU A 14 -2.83 6.78 -1.55
CA LEU A 14 -2.00 7.21 -2.66
C LEU A 14 -2.52 6.69 -4.00
N ASN A 15 -2.26 7.45 -5.05
CA ASN A 15 -2.71 7.08 -6.39
C ASN A 15 -1.71 6.14 -7.07
N PHE A 16 -2.11 4.89 -7.25
CA PHE A 16 -1.33 3.86 -7.93
C PHE A 16 -1.83 3.54 -9.35
N SER A 17 -2.60 4.46 -10.00
CA SER A 17 -3.19 4.22 -11.33
C SER A 17 -2.15 3.81 -12.37
N ASP A 18 -0.99 4.45 -12.37
CA ASP A 18 0.07 4.25 -13.34
C ASP A 18 1.04 3.11 -12.97
N PHE A 19 0.84 2.50 -11.81
CA PHE A 19 1.68 1.40 -11.38
C PHE A 19 1.22 0.07 -11.96
N THR A 20 2.16 -0.70 -12.45
CA THR A 20 1.97 -2.11 -12.78
C THR A 20 2.02 -2.97 -11.51
N ARG A 21 1.61 -4.22 -11.62
CA ARG A 21 1.71 -5.19 -10.53
C ARG A 21 3.14 -5.31 -9.96
N ARG A 22 4.15 -5.39 -10.85
CA ARG A 22 5.55 -5.53 -10.44
C ARG A 22 6.12 -4.29 -9.76
N GLU A 23 5.68 -3.13 -10.19
CA GLU A 23 6.06 -1.87 -9.56
C GLU A 23 5.44 -1.72 -8.17
N LEU A 24 4.22 -2.23 -7.96
CA LEU A 24 3.63 -2.35 -6.63
C LEU A 24 4.40 -3.32 -5.73
N ASP A 25 4.90 -4.44 -6.28
CA ASP A 25 5.77 -5.37 -5.54
C ASP A 25 7.05 -4.65 -5.06
N LEU A 26 7.69 -3.88 -5.96
CA LEU A 26 8.88 -3.12 -5.64
C LEU A 26 8.61 -2.02 -4.59
N PHE A 27 7.52 -1.28 -4.77
CA PHE A 27 7.08 -0.28 -3.78
C PHE A 27 6.97 -0.91 -2.38
N MET A 28 6.30 -2.04 -2.27
CA MET A 28 6.10 -2.71 -1.00
C MET A 28 7.39 -3.30 -0.43
N ALA A 29 8.29 -3.81 -1.28
CA ALA A 29 9.62 -4.26 -0.87
C ALA A 29 10.45 -3.09 -0.31
N ILE A 30 10.42 -1.93 -0.95
CA ILE A 30 11.10 -0.72 -0.48
C ILE A 30 10.52 -0.25 0.85
N CYS A 31 9.19 -0.21 1.00
CA CYS A 31 8.57 0.11 2.28
C CYS A 31 9.05 -0.83 3.39
N SER A 32 9.12 -2.14 3.11
CA SER A 32 9.65 -3.12 4.08
C SER A 32 11.11 -2.87 4.45
N LEU A 33 11.93 -2.47 3.50
CA LEU A 33 13.36 -2.19 3.70
C LEU A 33 13.61 -0.85 4.40
N GLN A 34 12.74 0.13 4.17
CA GLN A 34 12.81 1.45 4.80
C GLN A 34 12.23 1.47 6.22
N ASN A 35 11.52 0.44 6.64
CA ASN A 35 10.99 0.39 8.01
C ASN A 35 12.12 0.50 9.04
N GLY A 36 12.02 1.49 9.93
CA GLY A 36 13.01 1.76 10.98
C GLY A 36 14.30 2.46 10.51
N GLN A 37 14.41 2.83 9.23
CA GLN A 37 15.59 3.51 8.68
C GLN A 37 15.53 5.05 8.81
N ALA A 38 14.44 5.58 9.32
CA ALA A 38 14.21 7.03 9.37
C ALA A 38 14.40 7.68 7.99
N SER A 39 15.04 8.87 7.95
CA SER A 39 15.35 9.60 6.72
C SER A 39 16.77 9.33 6.20
N GLN A 40 17.39 8.23 6.60
CA GLN A 40 18.73 7.89 6.13
C GLN A 40 18.72 7.51 4.65
N LEU A 41 19.79 7.88 3.95
CA LEU A 41 20.03 7.38 2.60
C LEU A 41 20.52 5.93 2.70
N CYS A 42 19.67 5.00 2.31
CA CYS A 42 19.94 3.57 2.40
C CYS A 42 20.37 3.01 1.05
N LEU A 43 21.40 2.16 1.06
CA LEU A 43 21.89 1.44 -0.12
C LEU A 43 21.40 0.00 -0.05
N TYR A 44 20.80 -0.46 -1.15
CA TYR A 44 20.30 -1.82 -1.34
C TYR A 44 20.93 -2.44 -2.58
N SER A 45 21.55 -3.61 -2.45
CA SER A 45 22.01 -4.36 -3.62
C SER A 45 20.84 -4.88 -4.45
N PHE A 46 21.04 -5.02 -5.77
CA PHE A 46 20.03 -5.62 -6.63
C PHE A 46 19.66 -7.03 -6.20
N ASP A 47 20.63 -7.80 -5.71
CA ASP A 47 20.37 -9.16 -5.23
C ASP A 47 19.45 -9.17 -3.99
N ALA A 48 19.64 -8.23 -3.06
CA ALA A 48 18.74 -8.09 -1.93
C ALA A 48 17.30 -7.78 -2.40
N LEU A 49 17.15 -6.85 -3.34
CA LEU A 49 15.85 -6.50 -3.92
C LEU A 49 15.24 -7.65 -4.71
N LYS A 50 16.02 -8.35 -5.55
CA LYS A 50 15.58 -9.54 -6.29
C LYS A 50 15.05 -10.63 -5.34
N ASN A 51 15.74 -10.85 -4.21
CA ASN A 51 15.30 -11.79 -3.18
C ASN A 51 13.99 -11.36 -2.50
N TYR A 52 13.78 -10.05 -2.29
CA TYR A 52 12.52 -9.54 -1.76
C TYR A 52 11.36 -9.73 -2.73
N LEU A 53 11.63 -9.58 -4.02
CA LEU A 53 10.64 -9.64 -5.10
C LEU A 53 10.37 -11.06 -5.61
N GLU A 54 11.07 -12.06 -5.09
CA GLU A 54 11.06 -13.43 -5.65
C GLU A 54 11.31 -13.37 -7.17
N TRP A 55 12.35 -12.62 -7.57
CA TRP A 55 12.67 -12.38 -8.96
C TRP A 55 13.13 -13.67 -9.64
N ASP A 56 12.58 -13.95 -10.82
CA ASP A 56 12.99 -15.12 -11.60
C ASP A 56 14.42 -14.91 -12.15
N PRO A 57 15.39 -15.75 -11.75
CA PRO A 57 16.79 -15.61 -12.17
C PRO A 57 16.99 -15.88 -13.66
N LYS A 58 16.01 -16.45 -14.36
CA LYS A 58 16.06 -16.69 -15.81
C LYS A 58 15.78 -15.45 -16.64
N GLN A 59 15.33 -14.35 -15.99
CA GLN A 59 15.11 -13.10 -16.72
C GLN A 59 16.42 -12.48 -17.20
N PRO A 60 16.43 -11.76 -18.35
CA PRO A 60 17.59 -11.01 -18.81
C PRO A 60 18.12 -10.06 -17.74
N LYS A 61 19.45 -9.93 -17.62
CA LYS A 61 20.08 -9.10 -16.57
C LYS A 61 19.63 -7.64 -16.62
N GLU A 62 19.50 -7.10 -17.81
CA GLU A 62 19.10 -5.70 -18.05
C GLU A 62 17.66 -5.40 -17.64
N ARG A 63 16.82 -6.43 -17.55
CA ARG A 63 15.39 -6.24 -17.22
C ARG A 63 15.17 -5.70 -15.82
N PHE A 64 16.03 -6.04 -14.87
CA PHE A 64 15.88 -5.58 -13.49
C PHE A 64 16.23 -4.09 -13.33
N PRO A 65 17.42 -3.60 -13.76
CA PRO A 65 17.71 -2.17 -13.72
C PRO A 65 16.74 -1.33 -14.57
N ASN A 66 16.31 -1.82 -15.74
CA ASN A 66 15.30 -1.12 -16.53
C ASN A 66 13.97 -0.98 -15.77
N MET A 67 13.51 -2.04 -15.11
CA MET A 67 12.31 -1.94 -14.25
C MET A 67 12.49 -0.95 -13.11
N LEU A 68 13.68 -0.90 -12.49
CA LEU A 68 13.97 0.11 -11.45
C LEU A 68 13.92 1.53 -12.01
N ALA A 69 14.48 1.75 -13.22
CA ALA A 69 14.46 3.06 -13.88
C ALA A 69 13.04 3.49 -14.24
N ASP A 70 12.23 2.58 -14.80
CA ASP A 70 10.82 2.85 -15.14
C ASP A 70 9.98 3.25 -13.91
N VAL A 71 10.25 2.63 -12.77
CA VAL A 71 9.50 2.91 -11.54
C VAL A 71 10.07 4.09 -10.74
N ALA A 72 11.37 4.41 -10.90
CA ALA A 72 12.03 5.47 -10.14
C ALA A 72 11.26 6.80 -10.19
N THR A 73 10.92 7.24 -11.41
CA THR A 73 10.16 8.48 -11.62
C THR A 73 8.79 8.42 -10.95
N LYS A 74 8.08 7.29 -11.06
CA LYS A 74 6.76 7.09 -10.44
C LYS A 74 6.86 7.13 -8.92
N LEU A 75 7.90 6.54 -8.32
CA LEU A 75 8.08 6.53 -6.86
C LEU A 75 8.45 7.91 -6.30
N VAL A 76 9.28 8.67 -7.01
CA VAL A 76 9.63 10.04 -6.58
C VAL A 76 8.45 10.99 -6.76
N THR A 77 7.62 10.77 -7.77
CA THR A 77 6.39 11.55 -8.00
C THR A 77 5.16 11.00 -7.27
N LEU A 78 5.30 9.85 -6.59
CA LEU A 78 4.23 9.30 -5.77
C LEU A 78 3.97 10.24 -4.60
N ASN A 79 2.90 11.01 -4.74
CA ASN A 79 2.53 12.05 -3.80
C ASN A 79 1.16 11.78 -3.19
N GLY A 80 0.94 12.39 -2.07
CA GLY A 80 -0.34 12.47 -1.40
C GLY A 80 -0.61 13.89 -0.95
N ALA A 81 -1.85 14.13 -0.59
CA ALA A 81 -2.25 15.38 0.03
C ALA A 81 -3.34 15.07 1.06
N PHE A 82 -3.28 15.78 2.16
CA PHE A 82 -4.27 15.69 3.22
C PHE A 82 -4.43 17.05 3.90
N LYS A 83 -5.51 17.21 4.66
CA LYS A 83 -5.80 18.44 5.40
C LYS A 83 -5.97 18.10 6.88
N ILE A 84 -5.33 18.89 7.74
CA ILE A 84 -5.52 18.84 9.19
C ILE A 84 -6.05 20.20 9.63
N GLY A 85 -7.27 20.26 10.16
CA GLY A 85 -7.88 21.52 10.53
C GLY A 85 -7.89 22.51 9.36
N HIS A 86 -7.11 23.59 9.44
CA HIS A 86 -6.97 24.62 8.40
C HIS A 86 -5.70 24.45 7.55
N GLU A 87 -4.83 23.50 7.85
CA GLU A 87 -3.57 23.28 7.15
C GLU A 87 -3.71 22.24 6.05
N PHE A 88 -3.12 22.52 4.89
CA PHE A 88 -3.07 21.61 3.75
C PHE A 88 -1.64 21.12 3.55
N PHE A 89 -1.47 19.81 3.53
CA PHE A 89 -0.19 19.14 3.32
C PHE A 89 -0.18 18.44 1.97
N ALA A 90 0.87 18.69 1.18
CA ALA A 90 1.18 17.92 0.00
C ALA A 90 2.60 17.38 0.14
N PHE A 91 2.80 16.10 -0.19
CA PHE A 91 4.08 15.44 0.03
C PHE A 91 4.42 14.43 -1.07
N SER A 92 5.71 14.16 -1.23
CA SER A 92 6.22 12.96 -1.87
C SER A 92 6.80 12.02 -0.81
N LEU A 93 6.55 10.72 -0.97
CA LEU A 93 6.97 9.72 0.02
C LEU A 93 8.49 9.52 0.04
N PHE A 94 9.14 9.60 -1.12
CA PHE A 94 10.58 9.44 -1.27
C PHE A 94 11.20 10.73 -1.80
N SER A 95 12.33 11.13 -1.22
CA SER A 95 13.10 12.30 -1.66
C SER A 95 14.26 11.95 -2.59
N THR A 96 14.70 10.70 -2.58
CA THR A 96 15.81 10.23 -3.42
C THR A 96 15.57 8.80 -3.88
N PHE A 97 15.82 8.59 -5.17
CA PHE A 97 15.84 7.26 -5.79
C PHE A 97 16.96 7.27 -6.83
N LYS A 98 18.11 6.65 -6.51
CA LYS A 98 19.27 6.65 -7.38
C LYS A 98 19.72 5.22 -7.69
N ILE A 99 19.79 4.88 -8.96
CA ILE A 99 20.27 3.60 -9.46
C ILE A 99 21.73 3.75 -9.82
N VAL A 100 22.59 2.84 -9.36
CA VAL A 100 24.00 2.77 -9.68
C VAL A 100 24.25 1.41 -10.33
N GLU A 101 24.14 1.38 -11.67
CA GLU A 101 24.11 0.12 -12.44
C GLU A 101 25.42 -0.66 -12.34
N ASN A 102 26.58 0.02 -12.43
CA ASN A 102 27.90 -0.60 -12.31
C ASN A 102 28.18 -1.19 -10.92
N GLU A 103 27.45 -0.76 -9.89
CA GLU A 103 27.54 -1.29 -8.53
C GLU A 103 26.36 -2.22 -8.20
N GLU A 104 25.49 -2.48 -9.16
CA GLU A 104 24.25 -3.25 -9.00
C GLU A 104 23.50 -2.85 -7.71
N SER A 105 23.33 -1.53 -7.50
CA SER A 105 22.79 -0.99 -6.27
C SER A 105 21.74 0.09 -6.50
N LEU A 106 20.87 0.25 -5.50
CA LEU A 106 19.82 1.24 -5.40
C LEU A 106 19.98 2.03 -4.11
N LEU A 107 20.06 3.37 -4.21
CA LEU A 107 19.98 4.25 -3.05
C LEU A 107 18.56 4.82 -2.96
N VAL A 108 17.99 4.72 -1.78
CA VAL A 108 16.65 5.26 -1.47
C VAL A 108 16.72 6.08 -0.20
N ARG A 109 16.01 7.21 -0.20
CA ARG A 109 15.75 8.01 1.00
C ARG A 109 14.26 8.30 1.08
N THR A 110 13.67 7.99 2.22
CA THR A 110 12.33 8.48 2.58
C THR A 110 12.39 9.99 2.78
N ASN A 111 11.34 10.70 2.41
CA ASN A 111 11.25 12.14 2.64
C ASN A 111 11.35 12.43 4.15
N PRO A 112 12.30 13.27 4.59
CA PRO A 112 12.52 13.55 6.02
C PRO A 112 11.27 14.08 6.74
N ASP A 113 10.46 14.90 6.06
CA ASP A 113 9.27 15.51 6.65
C ASP A 113 8.11 14.52 6.80
N PHE A 114 8.18 13.37 6.10
CA PHE A 114 7.13 12.34 6.09
C PHE A 114 7.65 10.95 6.40
N VAL A 115 8.81 10.88 7.02
CA VAL A 115 9.44 9.61 7.44
C VAL A 115 8.50 8.79 8.31
N ASP A 116 7.67 9.45 9.08
CA ASP A 116 6.70 8.84 9.96
C ASP A 116 5.61 8.07 9.21
N LEU A 117 5.33 8.37 7.95
CA LEU A 117 4.41 7.58 7.14
C LEU A 117 4.89 6.15 6.86
N LEU A 118 6.20 5.91 6.93
CA LEU A 118 6.81 4.57 6.79
C LEU A 118 7.36 4.03 8.10
N ASN A 119 7.30 4.79 9.19
CA ASN A 119 7.68 4.35 10.52
C ASN A 119 6.45 4.02 11.34
N PHE A 120 6.68 3.28 12.39
CA PHE A 120 5.66 2.69 13.22
C PHE A 120 4.88 3.74 14.03
N PHE A 121 3.59 3.91 13.75
CA PHE A 121 2.66 4.65 14.62
C PHE A 121 1.78 3.73 15.44
N VAL A 122 1.48 4.15 16.66
CA VAL A 122 0.85 3.30 17.66
C VAL A 122 -0.57 2.86 17.29
N ASN A 123 -1.32 3.61 16.49
CA ASN A 123 -2.75 3.35 16.28
C ASN A 123 -3.24 3.18 14.83
N ASN A 124 -2.59 3.79 13.83
CA ASN A 124 -3.15 3.87 12.46
C ASN A 124 -2.17 3.38 11.39
N PHE A 125 -1.82 2.10 11.44
CA PHE A 125 -0.88 1.51 10.49
C PHE A 125 -1.43 0.25 9.83
N THR A 126 -1.00 0.06 8.59
CA THR A 126 -1.21 -1.16 7.81
C THR A 126 0.01 -2.06 7.93
N THR A 127 -0.22 -3.34 8.12
CA THR A 127 0.82 -4.38 8.11
C THR A 127 0.59 -5.30 6.92
N ILE A 128 1.57 -5.38 6.04
CA ILE A 128 1.54 -6.23 4.85
C ILE A 128 2.51 -7.40 5.04
N GLU A 129 2.06 -8.63 4.89
CA GLU A 129 2.94 -9.77 4.74
C GLU A 129 3.43 -9.82 3.30
N LEU A 130 4.74 -9.67 3.11
CA LEU A 130 5.31 -9.40 1.78
C LEU A 130 5.16 -10.60 0.83
N ARG A 131 5.31 -11.83 1.34
CA ARG A 131 5.15 -13.04 0.52
C ARG A 131 3.72 -13.19 0.00
N GLU A 132 2.71 -12.99 0.86
CA GLU A 132 1.31 -13.00 0.44
C GLU A 132 1.07 -11.94 -0.63
N TYR A 133 1.55 -10.71 -0.38
CA TYR A 133 1.38 -9.61 -1.32
C TYR A 133 2.00 -9.88 -2.69
N ILE A 134 3.23 -10.39 -2.74
CA ILE A 134 3.95 -10.71 -3.99
C ILE A 134 3.27 -11.87 -4.73
N SER A 135 2.67 -12.81 -4.01
CA SER A 135 1.95 -13.94 -4.63
C SER A 135 0.74 -13.50 -5.45
N LEU A 136 0.13 -12.36 -5.13
CA LEU A 136 -1.00 -11.80 -5.87
C LEU A 136 -0.58 -11.38 -7.29
N LYS A 137 -1.33 -11.84 -8.29
CA LYS A 137 -1.03 -11.59 -9.72
C LYS A 137 -1.83 -10.42 -10.29
N ASN A 138 -2.96 -10.10 -9.67
CA ASN A 138 -3.83 -9.01 -10.09
C ASN A 138 -3.47 -7.72 -9.34
N LYS A 139 -3.28 -6.61 -10.07
CA LYS A 139 -3.03 -5.28 -9.49
C LYS A 139 -4.11 -4.88 -8.47
N TYR A 140 -5.37 -5.08 -8.84
CA TYR A 140 -6.49 -4.70 -7.98
C TYR A 140 -6.61 -5.57 -6.73
N ALA A 141 -6.19 -6.84 -6.81
CA ALA A 141 -6.09 -7.70 -5.63
C ALA A 141 -5.03 -7.18 -4.65
N LYS A 142 -3.89 -6.68 -5.14
CA LYS A 142 -2.86 -6.06 -4.29
C LYS A 142 -3.39 -4.81 -3.58
N LEU A 143 -4.04 -3.91 -4.32
CA LEU A 143 -4.59 -2.68 -3.76
C LEU A 143 -5.76 -2.98 -2.80
N LEU A 144 -6.60 -3.97 -3.11
CA LEU A 144 -7.65 -4.42 -2.20
C LEU A 144 -7.04 -5.02 -0.93
N TYR A 145 -6.03 -5.89 -1.05
CA TYR A 145 -5.31 -6.45 0.09
C TYR A 145 -4.78 -5.36 1.04
N GLN A 146 -4.11 -4.33 0.51
CA GLN A 146 -3.62 -3.19 1.29
C GLN A 146 -4.75 -2.53 2.10
N ASN A 147 -5.86 -2.22 1.44
CA ASN A 147 -7.01 -1.58 2.10
C ASN A 147 -7.65 -2.50 3.15
N LEU A 148 -7.86 -3.78 2.86
CA LEU A 148 -8.47 -4.71 3.82
C LEU A 148 -7.57 -4.95 5.04
N ARG A 149 -6.25 -4.93 4.88
CA ARG A 149 -5.31 -5.05 6.01
C ARG A 149 -5.40 -3.89 7.01
N GLN A 150 -5.86 -2.72 6.58
CA GLN A 150 -6.21 -1.61 7.47
C GLN A 150 -7.34 -1.97 8.43
N TYR A 151 -8.33 -2.72 7.96
CA TYR A 151 -9.52 -3.14 8.71
C TYR A 151 -9.43 -4.55 9.30
N LYS A 152 -8.21 -5.06 9.48
CA LYS A 152 -7.95 -6.44 9.95
C LYS A 152 -8.64 -6.82 11.25
N ASN A 153 -8.89 -5.85 12.13
CA ASN A 153 -9.51 -6.07 13.44
C ASN A 153 -11.03 -6.12 13.39
N THR A 154 -11.64 -5.44 12.43
CA THR A 154 -13.10 -5.38 12.25
C THR A 154 -13.62 -6.43 11.27
N GLY A 155 -12.79 -6.84 10.30
CA GLY A 155 -13.17 -7.80 9.28
C GLY A 155 -14.21 -7.29 8.29
N VAL A 156 -14.40 -5.97 8.21
CA VAL A 156 -15.37 -5.36 7.29
C VAL A 156 -14.92 -3.97 6.85
N TRP A 157 -15.20 -3.67 5.57
CA TRP A 157 -14.98 -2.36 4.97
C TRP A 157 -16.20 -1.95 4.14
N TYR A 158 -16.64 -0.68 4.28
CA TYR A 158 -17.82 -0.11 3.63
C TYR A 158 -17.47 1.04 2.68
N PRO A 159 -16.76 0.80 1.57
CA PRO A 159 -16.45 1.86 0.62
C PRO A 159 -17.69 2.30 -0.18
N THR A 160 -17.82 3.60 -0.42
CA THR A 160 -18.69 4.07 -1.50
C THR A 160 -18.15 3.62 -2.86
N VAL A 161 -18.97 3.73 -3.93
CA VAL A 161 -18.49 3.44 -5.30
C VAL A 161 -17.28 4.30 -5.65
N ASN A 162 -17.25 5.55 -5.22
CA ASN A 162 -16.14 6.48 -5.49
C ASN A 162 -14.90 6.13 -4.67
N ASP A 163 -15.05 5.78 -3.40
CA ASP A 163 -13.93 5.35 -2.56
C ASP A 163 -13.30 4.07 -3.12
N LEU A 164 -14.11 3.09 -3.50
CA LEU A 164 -13.61 1.86 -4.10
C LEU A 164 -12.82 2.15 -5.38
N LYS A 165 -13.31 3.05 -6.24
CA LYS A 165 -12.59 3.49 -7.44
C LYS A 165 -11.24 4.12 -7.09
N LYS A 166 -11.23 5.05 -6.13
CA LYS A 166 -10.03 5.77 -5.68
C LYS A 166 -9.00 4.81 -5.09
N HIS A 167 -9.39 4.05 -4.09
CA HIS A 167 -8.49 3.14 -3.38
C HIS A 167 -7.94 2.00 -4.25
N LEU A 168 -8.72 1.50 -5.19
CA LEU A 168 -8.25 0.49 -6.13
C LEU A 168 -7.61 1.11 -7.39
N SER A 169 -7.49 2.43 -7.44
CA SER A 169 -6.90 3.16 -8.59
C SER A 169 -7.46 2.64 -9.92
N SER A 170 -8.78 2.45 -9.98
CA SER A 170 -9.45 1.97 -11.18
C SER A 170 -9.64 3.11 -12.18
N PRO A 171 -9.73 2.83 -13.51
CA PRO A 171 -9.95 3.86 -14.50
C PRO A 171 -11.20 4.70 -14.17
N PRO A 172 -11.10 6.05 -14.23
CA PRO A 172 -12.24 6.94 -13.95
C PRO A 172 -13.46 6.65 -14.83
N SER A 173 -13.22 6.19 -16.07
CA SER A 173 -14.26 5.83 -17.07
C SER A 173 -15.07 4.58 -16.70
N TYR A 174 -14.63 3.78 -15.71
CA TYR A 174 -15.37 2.58 -15.35
C TYR A 174 -16.69 2.94 -14.68
N ILE A 175 -17.80 2.52 -15.29
CA ILE A 175 -19.10 2.51 -14.64
C ILE A 175 -19.16 1.42 -13.57
N THR A 176 -20.13 1.48 -12.66
CA THR A 176 -20.24 0.52 -11.53
C THR A 176 -20.23 -0.94 -11.99
N LYS A 177 -20.84 -1.26 -13.13
CA LYS A 177 -20.82 -2.62 -13.70
C LYS A 177 -19.40 -3.09 -14.01
N TYR A 178 -18.56 -2.23 -14.61
CA TYR A 178 -17.17 -2.58 -14.93
C TYR A 178 -16.29 -2.57 -13.69
N LEU A 179 -16.55 -1.69 -12.73
CA LEU A 179 -15.87 -1.71 -11.43
C LEU A 179 -16.08 -3.07 -10.73
N ILE A 180 -17.29 -3.61 -10.77
CA ILE A 180 -17.59 -4.94 -10.21
C ILE A 180 -16.86 -6.02 -11.02
N SER A 181 -17.17 -6.16 -12.31
CA SER A 181 -16.75 -7.32 -13.09
C SER A 181 -15.25 -7.35 -13.44
N LYS A 182 -14.60 -6.18 -13.58
CA LYS A 182 -13.19 -6.08 -14.00
C LYS A 182 -12.22 -5.80 -12.84
N VAL A 183 -12.73 -5.30 -11.72
CA VAL A 183 -11.90 -4.88 -10.59
C VAL A 183 -12.22 -5.69 -9.34
N LEU A 184 -13.43 -5.56 -8.78
CA LEU A 184 -13.78 -6.13 -7.48
C LEU A 184 -13.84 -7.66 -7.50
N GLU A 185 -14.62 -8.25 -8.40
CA GLU A 185 -14.78 -9.72 -8.45
C GLU A 185 -13.46 -10.47 -8.70
N PRO A 186 -12.61 -10.07 -9.68
CA PRO A 186 -11.33 -10.71 -9.87
C PRO A 186 -10.39 -10.55 -8.67
N ALA A 187 -10.43 -9.38 -8.01
CA ALA A 187 -9.62 -9.12 -6.82
C ALA A 187 -10.05 -9.98 -5.64
N VAL A 188 -11.34 -10.03 -5.33
CA VAL A 188 -11.89 -10.88 -4.26
C VAL A 188 -11.62 -12.36 -4.52
N LYS A 189 -11.81 -12.82 -5.77
CA LYS A 189 -11.52 -14.21 -6.16
C LYS A 189 -10.04 -14.58 -5.95
N GLU A 190 -9.14 -13.64 -6.15
CA GLU A 190 -7.72 -13.91 -5.92
C GLU A 190 -7.38 -13.88 -4.43
N LEU A 191 -7.92 -12.91 -3.69
CA LEU A 191 -7.72 -12.82 -2.24
C LEU A 191 -8.27 -14.03 -1.49
N SER A 192 -9.38 -14.62 -1.94
CA SER A 192 -9.95 -15.81 -1.28
C SER A 192 -9.02 -17.03 -1.25
N LYS A 193 -7.90 -16.99 -1.97
CA LYS A 193 -6.85 -18.03 -1.92
C LYS A 193 -5.87 -17.83 -0.76
N LEU A 194 -5.86 -16.64 -0.14
CA LEU A 194 -5.00 -16.35 1.00
C LEU A 194 -5.64 -16.83 2.30
N PRO A 195 -4.85 -17.34 3.27
CA PRO A 195 -5.38 -17.89 4.52
C PRO A 195 -6.30 -16.94 5.29
N ASP A 196 -5.93 -15.66 5.36
CA ASP A 196 -6.69 -14.64 6.13
C ASP A 196 -7.97 -14.17 5.43
N PHE A 197 -8.20 -14.56 4.16
CA PHE A 197 -9.30 -14.08 3.33
C PHE A 197 -10.11 -15.21 2.66
N GLN A 198 -10.02 -16.44 3.16
CA GLN A 198 -10.71 -17.60 2.54
C GLN A 198 -12.24 -17.44 2.49
N ASP A 199 -12.80 -16.70 3.43
CA ASP A 199 -14.23 -16.43 3.56
C ASP A 199 -14.63 -15.03 3.10
N ILE A 200 -13.73 -14.33 2.38
CA ILE A 200 -14.02 -12.98 1.87
C ILE A 200 -15.22 -12.99 0.94
N GLN A 201 -16.14 -12.08 1.19
CA GLN A 201 -17.33 -11.87 0.37
C GLN A 201 -17.63 -10.39 0.23
N TRP A 202 -18.46 -10.04 -0.72
CA TRP A 202 -18.92 -8.67 -0.92
C TRP A 202 -20.39 -8.63 -1.28
N LYS A 203 -21.05 -7.51 -0.93
CA LYS A 203 -22.44 -7.24 -1.27
C LYS A 203 -22.60 -5.78 -1.71
N PRO A 204 -23.44 -5.50 -2.71
CA PRO A 204 -23.78 -4.13 -3.07
C PRO A 204 -24.74 -3.52 -2.03
N ILE A 205 -24.53 -2.25 -1.75
CA ILE A 205 -25.43 -1.43 -0.94
C ILE A 205 -26.15 -0.47 -1.90
N THR A 206 -27.48 -0.55 -1.95
CA THR A 206 -28.31 0.29 -2.79
C THR A 206 -28.96 1.42 -2.01
N ARG A 207 -29.32 2.48 -2.71
CA ARG A 207 -30.14 3.54 -2.11
C ARG A 207 -31.55 3.02 -1.85
N LYS A 208 -32.16 3.45 -0.75
CA LYS A 208 -33.56 3.13 -0.43
C LYS A 208 -34.47 3.46 -1.63
N ASN A 209 -35.30 2.52 -2.03
CA ASN A 209 -36.22 2.61 -3.18
C ASN A 209 -35.53 2.82 -4.54
N SER A 210 -34.30 2.33 -4.71
CA SER A 210 -33.57 2.42 -5.97
C SER A 210 -32.68 1.19 -6.18
N SER A 211 -32.52 0.76 -7.41
CA SER A 211 -31.53 -0.27 -7.78
C SER A 211 -30.11 0.28 -7.91
N ARG A 212 -29.91 1.58 -7.73
CA ARG A 212 -28.58 2.21 -7.87
C ARG A 212 -27.69 1.81 -6.72
N ILE A 213 -26.56 1.16 -7.04
CA ILE A 213 -25.51 0.83 -6.07
C ILE A 213 -24.78 2.12 -5.68
N THR A 214 -24.68 2.39 -4.38
CA THR A 214 -24.00 3.57 -3.81
C THR A 214 -22.73 3.21 -3.06
N ALA A 215 -22.68 2.00 -2.50
CA ALA A 215 -21.54 1.50 -1.73
C ALA A 215 -21.44 -0.03 -1.83
N PHE A 216 -20.43 -0.59 -1.21
CA PHE A 216 -20.21 -2.02 -1.07
C PHE A 216 -19.96 -2.37 0.40
N GLU A 217 -20.41 -3.54 0.82
CA GLU A 217 -19.93 -4.21 2.02
C GLU A 217 -18.93 -5.27 1.57
N ILE A 218 -17.69 -5.20 2.04
CA ILE A 218 -16.68 -6.22 1.83
C ILE A 218 -16.33 -6.76 3.20
N SER A 219 -16.59 -8.05 3.43
CA SER A 219 -16.45 -8.65 4.76
C SER A 219 -15.69 -9.96 4.70
N TRP A 220 -14.95 -10.27 5.77
CA TRP A 220 -14.19 -11.48 5.99
C TRP A 220 -14.04 -11.74 7.49
N LYS A 221 -13.65 -12.95 7.87
CA LYS A 221 -13.38 -13.26 9.27
C LYS A 221 -12.08 -12.56 9.72
N PRO A 222 -12.13 -11.75 10.77
CA PRO A 222 -10.92 -11.09 11.26
C PRO A 222 -9.84 -12.11 11.64
N ALA A 223 -8.60 -11.85 11.21
CA ALA A 223 -7.47 -12.62 11.69
C ALA A 223 -7.27 -12.38 13.20
N PRO A 224 -6.82 -13.38 13.96
CA PRO A 224 -6.49 -13.16 15.36
C PRO A 224 -5.42 -12.07 15.47
N PRO A 225 -5.46 -11.23 16.51
CA PRO A 225 -4.51 -10.14 16.68
C PRO A 225 -3.08 -10.70 16.66
N MET A 226 -2.23 -10.17 15.79
CA MET A 226 -0.82 -10.53 15.80
C MET A 226 -0.21 -10.16 17.16
N LYS A 227 0.39 -11.14 17.84
CA LYS A 227 1.25 -10.85 18.99
C LYS A 227 2.50 -10.14 18.46
N TYR A 228 2.52 -8.81 18.56
CA TYR A 228 3.71 -8.04 18.23
C TYR A 228 4.85 -8.46 19.15
N ILE A 229 5.91 -9.01 18.59
CA ILE A 229 7.18 -9.13 19.29
C ILE A 229 7.71 -7.70 19.38
N LYS A 230 7.78 -7.16 20.60
CA LYS A 230 8.37 -5.85 20.94
C LYS A 230 9.89 -5.85 20.69
N THR A 231 10.33 -5.98 19.45
CA THR A 231 11.77 -5.95 19.10
C THR A 231 12.12 -4.75 18.21
N TYR A 232 11.32 -3.69 18.28
CA TYR A 232 11.74 -2.42 17.72
C TYR A 232 12.25 -1.54 18.85
N ASN A 233 13.58 -1.36 18.92
CA ASN A 233 14.16 -0.23 19.63
C ASN A 233 13.57 1.03 18.97
N LYS A 234 12.73 1.74 19.71
CA LYS A 234 12.24 3.06 19.32
C LYS A 234 13.48 3.90 19.00
N PRO A 235 13.70 4.38 17.77
CA PRO A 235 14.70 5.42 17.58
C PRO A 235 14.27 6.63 18.42
N ASP A 236 15.22 7.29 19.10
CA ASP A 236 14.98 8.55 19.82
C ASP A 236 14.70 9.67 18.81
N PHE A 237 13.48 9.74 18.27
CA PHE A 237 13.04 10.85 17.44
C PHE A 237 12.19 11.81 18.26
N LYS A 238 12.49 13.10 18.14
CA LYS A 238 11.51 14.15 18.42
C LYS A 238 10.41 14.00 17.39
N GLN A 239 9.31 13.45 17.83
CA GLN A 239 8.08 13.33 17.05
C GLN A 239 7.59 14.74 16.70
N ASN A 240 7.39 15.05 15.43
CA ASN A 240 6.56 16.19 15.07
C ASN A 240 5.17 15.90 15.64
N GLU A 241 4.66 16.81 16.47
CA GLU A 241 3.38 16.68 17.18
C GLU A 241 2.21 16.87 16.19
N TYR A 242 2.04 15.94 15.25
CA TYR A 242 0.83 15.88 14.43
C TYR A 242 -0.14 14.89 15.05
N ASP A 243 -1.37 15.34 15.29
CA ASP A 243 -2.46 14.46 15.71
C ASP A 243 -2.99 13.69 14.49
N PHE A 244 -2.47 12.46 14.34
CA PHE A 244 -2.83 11.59 13.21
C PHE A 244 -4.25 11.02 13.31
N ASP A 245 -4.89 11.03 14.48
CA ASP A 245 -6.30 10.66 14.65
C ASP A 245 -7.21 11.75 14.04
N GLU A 246 -6.78 13.01 14.11
CA GLU A 246 -7.42 14.14 13.43
C GLU A 246 -7.23 14.08 11.91
N LEU A 247 -6.07 13.60 11.47
CA LEU A 247 -5.73 13.32 10.08
C LEU A 247 -6.66 12.29 9.44
N GLU A 248 -6.88 11.16 10.10
CA GLU A 248 -7.72 10.09 9.57
C GLU A 248 -9.19 10.50 9.50
N LYS A 249 -9.68 11.24 10.51
CA LYS A 249 -11.03 11.82 10.49
C LYS A 249 -11.23 12.80 9.32
N SER A 250 -10.20 13.58 8.96
CA SER A 250 -10.28 14.53 7.85
C SER A 250 -10.29 13.85 6.47
N LEU A 251 -9.71 12.65 6.34
CA LEU A 251 -9.70 11.86 5.11
C LEU A 251 -10.99 11.07 4.88
N THR A 252 -11.77 10.84 5.94
CA THR A 252 -13.04 10.10 5.86
C THR A 252 -14.26 11.00 5.65
N VAL A 253 -14.08 12.32 5.72
CA VAL A 253 -15.16 13.32 5.54
C VAL A 253 -14.95 14.05 4.21
N ASN A 254 -15.30 13.38 3.08
CA ASN A 254 -15.74 14.02 1.82
C ASN A 254 -16.43 13.01 0.92
#